data_08e86dab52911015d7bbd6a0af92691a
#
_entry.id   08e86dab52911015d7bbd6a0af92691a
#
_cell.length_a   1.000
_cell.length_b   1.000
_cell.length_c   1.000
_cell.angle_alpha   90.00
_cell.angle_beta   90.00
_cell.angle_gamma   90.00
#
_symmetry.space_group_name_H-M   'P 1'
#
loop_
_entity.id
_entity.type
_entity.pdbx_description
1 polymer ?
#
loop_
_entity_poly.entity_id
_entity_poly.type
_entity_poly.pdbx_seq_one_letter_code
_entity_poly.pdbx_strand_id
1 'polypeptide(L)'
;LGEVDCKAEQQSACKLDIKDPNYQSKIGSLVQQIDIKVSRVIAKVISVNKIPVIIGGGHNNSYGNIKGAATTLKAGINCINLDPHTDFRALEHRHSGNGFSYAMEEGYLEKYYILGLHKNYTSGAVFEKMEAMKEKIQYSFFEDYITGTPFKQMLEQAKNFCANSPFGLELDMDAIKQMGSSAISPSGFSLQQAREYVSYFSKLKNCQYIHICEGAPARELHYNQVAKAISYLVSDVISKA
;
A
#
# COMPACT_ATOMS: atom_id res chain seq x y z
N LEU A 1 -11.47 -16.34 8.41
CA LEU A 1 -10.74 -15.09 8.50
C LEU A 1 -10.13 -14.99 9.89
N GLY A 2 -9.06 -14.25 10.04
CA GLY A 2 -8.30 -14.12 11.29
C GLY A 2 -7.28 -13.02 11.19
N GLU A 3 -6.28 -13.05 12.04
CA GLU A 3 -5.17 -12.12 12.06
C GLU A 3 -3.84 -12.82 11.72
N VAL A 4 -2.89 -12.06 11.17
CA VAL A 4 -1.49 -12.50 11.09
C VAL A 4 -0.84 -12.14 12.41
N ASP A 5 -0.55 -13.15 13.23
CA ASP A 5 0.06 -12.93 14.55
C ASP A 5 1.52 -12.47 14.42
N CYS A 6 1.74 -11.21 14.78
CA CYS A 6 3.05 -10.53 14.79
C CYS A 6 3.49 -10.13 16.22
N LYS A 7 2.86 -10.68 17.27
CA LYS A 7 3.13 -10.30 18.67
C LYS A 7 4.59 -10.54 19.06
N ALA A 8 5.17 -11.64 18.60
CA ALA A 8 6.57 -11.97 18.90
C ALA A 8 7.54 -10.95 18.31
N GLU A 9 7.31 -10.54 17.05
CA GLU A 9 8.12 -9.54 16.36
C GLU A 9 7.95 -8.15 17.03
N GLN A 10 6.72 -7.77 17.39
CA GLN A 10 6.44 -6.52 18.10
C GLN A 10 7.13 -6.50 19.47
N GLN A 11 7.02 -7.56 20.26
CA GLN A 11 7.67 -7.66 21.54
C GLN A 11 9.21 -7.61 21.42
N SER A 12 9.75 -8.19 20.37
CA SER A 12 11.20 -8.12 20.09
C SER A 12 11.60 -6.71 19.70
N ALA A 13 10.83 -6.04 18.85
CA ALA A 13 11.08 -4.65 18.46
C ALA A 13 11.08 -3.69 19.66
N CYS A 14 10.13 -3.83 20.60
CA CYS A 14 10.03 -3.01 21.81
C CYS A 14 11.24 -3.17 22.75
N LYS A 15 12.02 -4.24 22.62
CA LYS A 15 13.22 -4.50 23.45
C LYS A 15 14.50 -3.95 22.81
N LEU A 16 14.45 -3.49 21.58
CA LEU A 16 15.62 -2.96 20.89
C LEU A 16 15.96 -1.56 21.41
N ASP A 17 17.25 -1.33 21.66
CA ASP A 17 17.74 0.02 21.98
C ASP A 17 17.85 0.85 20.69
N ILE A 18 17.12 1.96 20.64
CA ILE A 18 17.14 2.89 19.49
C ILE A 18 18.55 3.51 19.26
N LYS A 19 19.42 3.49 20.27
CA LYS A 19 20.81 3.96 20.18
C LYS A 19 21.76 2.90 19.64
N ASP A 20 21.32 1.65 19.48
CA ASP A 20 22.15 0.58 18.90
C ASP A 20 22.49 0.92 17.45
N PRO A 21 23.76 0.96 17.03
CA PRO A 21 24.15 1.20 15.64
C PRO A 21 23.48 0.26 14.63
N ASN A 22 23.09 -0.94 15.07
CA ASN A 22 22.41 -1.94 14.26
C ASN A 22 20.88 -1.91 14.42
N TYR A 23 20.31 -0.91 15.11
CA TYR A 23 18.87 -0.84 15.38
C TYR A 23 18.03 -1.01 14.12
N GLN A 24 18.33 -0.24 13.07
CA GLN A 24 17.57 -0.27 11.81
C GLN A 24 17.64 -1.65 11.13
N SER A 25 18.81 -2.28 11.10
CA SER A 25 18.98 -3.61 10.54
C SER A 25 18.21 -4.67 11.35
N LYS A 26 18.19 -4.56 12.67
CA LYS A 26 17.44 -5.47 13.55
C LYS A 26 15.93 -5.32 13.35
N ILE A 27 15.42 -4.08 13.26
CA ILE A 27 14.01 -3.82 12.91
C ILE A 27 13.69 -4.39 11.53
N GLY A 28 14.54 -4.13 10.54
CA GLY A 28 14.36 -4.67 9.18
C GLY A 28 14.27 -6.20 9.15
N SER A 29 15.05 -6.88 9.97
CA SER A 29 14.97 -8.34 10.09
C SER A 29 13.65 -8.82 10.69
N LEU A 30 13.06 -8.07 11.63
CA LEU A 30 11.73 -8.38 12.15
C LEU A 30 10.64 -8.12 11.10
N VAL A 31 10.77 -7.06 10.31
CA VAL A 31 9.86 -6.79 9.18
C VAL A 31 9.91 -7.93 8.17
N GLN A 32 11.10 -8.46 7.83
CA GLN A 32 11.23 -9.63 6.94
C GLN A 32 10.51 -10.87 7.49
N GLN A 33 10.51 -11.10 8.79
CA GLN A 33 9.74 -12.18 9.40
C GLN A 33 8.23 -11.98 9.24
N ILE A 34 7.75 -10.74 9.38
CA ILE A 34 6.36 -10.38 9.11
C ILE A 34 6.02 -10.59 7.63
N ASP A 35 6.89 -10.16 6.71
CA ASP A 35 6.74 -10.35 5.27
C ASP A 35 6.48 -11.82 4.91
N ILE A 36 7.21 -12.75 5.53
CA ILE A 36 7.04 -14.19 5.33
C ILE A 36 5.65 -14.65 5.81
N LYS A 37 5.21 -14.19 6.97
CA LYS A 37 3.90 -14.56 7.52
C LYS A 37 2.77 -14.03 6.65
N VAL A 38 2.84 -12.76 6.27
CA VAL A 38 1.86 -12.11 5.39
C VAL A 38 1.77 -12.83 4.05
N SER A 39 2.90 -13.05 3.37
CA SER A 39 2.92 -13.69 2.06
C SER A 39 2.31 -15.09 2.06
N ARG A 40 2.53 -15.88 3.11
CA ARG A 40 1.93 -17.22 3.26
C ARG A 40 0.40 -17.15 3.40
N VAL A 41 -0.11 -16.20 4.17
CA VAL A 41 -1.57 -16.04 4.35
C VAL A 41 -2.22 -15.58 3.05
N ILE A 42 -1.64 -14.60 2.37
CA ILE A 42 -2.15 -14.10 1.09
C ILE A 42 -2.15 -15.22 0.04
N ALA A 43 -1.04 -15.94 -0.10
CA ALA A 43 -0.95 -17.08 -1.02
C ALA A 43 -2.05 -18.12 -0.74
N LYS A 44 -2.30 -18.45 0.53
CA LYS A 44 -3.34 -19.41 0.93
C LYS A 44 -4.75 -18.94 0.54
N VAL A 45 -5.06 -17.65 0.70
CA VAL A 45 -6.39 -17.11 0.36
C VAL A 45 -6.59 -17.09 -1.15
N ILE A 46 -5.59 -16.62 -1.90
CA ILE A 46 -5.66 -16.57 -3.38
C ILE A 46 -5.70 -17.97 -3.99
N SER A 47 -4.98 -18.96 -3.42
CA SER A 47 -4.98 -20.33 -3.94
C SER A 47 -6.35 -21.02 -3.93
N VAL A 48 -7.30 -20.51 -3.16
CA VAL A 48 -8.69 -20.96 -3.13
C VAL A 48 -9.64 -20.01 -3.86
N ASN A 49 -9.13 -19.22 -4.80
CA ASN A 49 -9.89 -18.27 -5.62
C ASN A 49 -10.68 -17.25 -4.80
N LYS A 50 -10.09 -16.75 -3.71
CA LYS A 50 -10.65 -15.66 -2.90
C LYS A 50 -9.75 -14.43 -2.96
N ILE A 51 -10.37 -13.27 -2.92
CA ILE A 51 -9.67 -11.99 -2.86
C ILE A 51 -9.52 -11.61 -1.38
N PRO A 52 -8.29 -11.59 -0.83
CA PRO A 52 -8.07 -11.13 0.54
C PRO A 52 -8.29 -9.62 0.64
N VAL A 53 -9.02 -9.20 1.66
CA VAL A 53 -9.07 -7.81 2.13
C VAL A 53 -8.23 -7.75 3.40
N ILE A 54 -7.11 -7.05 3.31
CA ILE A 54 -6.13 -6.90 4.39
C ILE A 54 -6.38 -5.56 5.06
N ILE A 55 -6.54 -5.58 6.37
CA ILE A 55 -6.78 -4.38 7.17
C ILE A 55 -5.61 -4.20 8.13
N GLY A 56 -4.94 -3.10 7.98
CA GLY A 56 -3.93 -2.65 8.92
C GLY A 56 -2.56 -3.22 8.73
N GLY A 57 -1.77 -2.86 9.70
CA GLY A 57 -0.35 -2.78 9.71
C GLY A 57 0.15 -1.56 8.96
N GLY A 58 1.45 -1.39 8.97
CA GLY A 58 2.14 -0.41 8.15
C GLY A 58 2.27 -0.86 6.71
N HIS A 59 2.63 0.06 5.83
CA HIS A 59 2.76 -0.19 4.40
C HIS A 59 3.92 -1.15 4.04
N ASN A 60 4.75 -1.54 5.03
CA ASN A 60 5.68 -2.65 4.85
C ASN A 60 4.99 -3.94 4.37
N ASN A 61 3.72 -4.17 4.71
CA ASN A 61 2.99 -5.36 4.32
C ASN A 61 2.74 -5.47 2.80
N SER A 62 2.86 -4.37 2.04
CA SER A 62 2.76 -4.38 0.57
C SER A 62 3.68 -5.44 -0.07
N TYR A 63 4.93 -5.56 0.41
CA TYR A 63 5.84 -6.59 -0.08
C TYR A 63 5.27 -8.01 0.12
N GLY A 64 4.80 -8.32 1.33
CA GLY A 64 4.23 -9.63 1.64
C GLY A 64 2.96 -9.93 0.83
N ASN A 65 2.11 -8.92 0.61
CA ASN A 65 0.90 -9.02 -0.20
C ASN A 65 1.25 -9.34 -1.66
N ILE A 66 2.13 -8.55 -2.27
CA ILE A 66 2.57 -8.71 -3.66
C ILE A 66 3.25 -10.08 -3.84
N LYS A 67 4.20 -10.44 -2.97
CA LYS A 67 4.90 -11.73 -3.02
C LYS A 67 3.94 -12.91 -2.91
N GLY A 68 2.98 -12.87 -1.99
CA GLY A 68 1.98 -13.92 -1.81
C GLY A 68 1.12 -14.12 -3.05
N ALA A 69 0.67 -13.03 -3.67
CA ALA A 69 -0.11 -13.06 -4.90
C ALA A 69 0.72 -13.57 -6.09
N ALA A 70 1.90 -12.98 -6.33
CA ALA A 70 2.78 -13.35 -7.43
C ALA A 70 3.21 -14.82 -7.37
N THR A 71 3.57 -15.30 -6.18
CA THR A 71 3.94 -16.70 -5.97
C THR A 71 2.80 -17.67 -6.31
N THR A 72 1.56 -17.32 -5.92
CA THR A 72 0.38 -18.15 -6.20
C THR A 72 0.05 -18.17 -7.67
N LEU A 73 0.13 -17.03 -8.34
CA LEU A 73 -0.14 -16.88 -9.77
C LEU A 73 1.03 -17.36 -10.65
N LYS A 74 2.20 -17.62 -10.07
CA LYS A 74 3.45 -17.96 -10.76
C LYS A 74 3.87 -16.94 -11.81
N ALA A 75 3.57 -15.68 -11.56
CA ALA A 75 3.88 -14.54 -12.42
C ALA A 75 3.96 -13.28 -11.56
N GLY A 76 4.73 -12.29 -11.98
CA GLY A 76 4.69 -10.96 -11.40
C GLY A 76 3.30 -10.34 -11.54
N ILE A 77 2.94 -9.45 -10.63
CA ILE A 77 1.67 -8.72 -10.67
C ILE A 77 1.93 -7.22 -10.73
N ASN A 78 0.92 -6.48 -11.14
CA ASN A 78 0.94 -5.02 -11.05
C ASN A 78 0.44 -4.55 -9.68
N CYS A 79 0.64 -3.26 -9.37
CA CYS A 79 0.07 -2.67 -8.16
C CYS A 79 -0.40 -1.24 -8.44
N ILE A 80 -1.57 -0.89 -7.90
CA ILE A 80 -2.11 0.47 -7.88
C ILE A 80 -2.19 0.89 -6.41
N ASN A 81 -1.56 2.02 -6.09
CA ASN A 81 -1.45 2.53 -4.72
C ASN A 81 -1.97 3.96 -4.64
N LEU A 82 -2.98 4.22 -3.80
CA LEU A 82 -3.40 5.56 -3.43
C LEU A 82 -2.57 6.01 -2.23
N ASP A 83 -1.60 6.91 -2.45
CA ASP A 83 -0.57 7.21 -1.46
C ASP A 83 0.07 8.59 -1.72
N PRO A 84 0.27 9.44 -0.71
CA PRO A 84 1.05 10.65 -0.86
C PRO A 84 2.56 10.39 -0.96
N HIS A 85 3.03 9.18 -0.62
CA HIS A 85 4.41 8.75 -0.63
C HIS A 85 4.70 7.81 -1.81
N THR A 86 5.97 7.59 -2.11
CA THR A 86 6.37 6.65 -3.16
C THR A 86 6.46 5.22 -2.66
N ASP A 87 6.82 5.04 -1.42
CA ASP A 87 7.23 3.77 -0.80
C ASP A 87 8.19 2.93 -1.66
N PHE A 88 8.96 3.70 -2.50
CA PHE A 88 9.93 3.15 -3.47
C PHE A 88 11.37 3.60 -3.15
N ARG A 89 11.71 3.65 -1.85
CA ARG A 89 13.04 4.01 -1.37
C ARG A 89 14.09 2.94 -1.71
N ALA A 90 15.35 3.24 -1.38
CA ALA A 90 16.47 2.34 -1.67
C ALA A 90 16.31 0.96 -1.00
N LEU A 91 17.03 -0.03 -1.56
CA LEU A 91 17.16 -1.38 -1.01
C LEU A 91 18.17 -1.37 0.15
N GLU A 92 17.72 -0.89 1.28
CA GLU A 92 18.41 -0.93 2.56
C GLU A 92 17.73 -1.99 3.47
N HIS A 93 17.80 -1.85 4.80
CA HIS A 93 16.96 -2.68 5.67
C HIS A 93 15.47 -2.50 5.38
N ARG A 94 14.67 -3.57 5.54
CA ARG A 94 13.22 -3.53 5.26
C ARG A 94 12.48 -2.59 6.22
N HIS A 95 11.63 -1.75 5.65
CA HIS A 95 10.72 -0.83 6.36
C HIS A 95 9.50 -0.50 5.48
N SER A 96 8.55 0.32 5.96
CA SER A 96 7.33 0.68 5.22
C SER A 96 7.65 1.35 3.87
N GLY A 97 8.61 2.24 3.82
CA GLY A 97 8.92 3.04 2.63
C GLY A 97 9.70 2.30 1.51
N ASN A 98 9.90 0.97 1.56
CA ASN A 98 10.62 0.24 0.51
C ASN A 98 10.02 -1.11 0.12
N GLY A 99 8.77 -1.37 0.50
CA GLY A 99 8.10 -2.62 0.17
C GLY A 99 8.00 -2.87 -1.33
N PHE A 100 7.63 -1.85 -2.10
CA PHE A 100 7.51 -1.95 -3.55
C PHE A 100 8.87 -2.07 -4.26
N SER A 101 9.93 -1.44 -3.72
CA SER A 101 11.28 -1.57 -4.26
C SER A 101 11.77 -3.03 -4.19
N TYR A 102 11.61 -3.67 -3.03
CA TYR A 102 11.97 -5.08 -2.85
C TYR A 102 11.12 -6.01 -3.72
N ALA A 103 9.80 -5.76 -3.79
CA ALA A 103 8.91 -6.57 -4.62
C ALA A 103 9.28 -6.49 -6.11
N MET A 104 9.70 -5.31 -6.60
CA MET A 104 10.11 -5.11 -7.98
C MET A 104 11.49 -5.72 -8.26
N GLU A 105 12.45 -5.57 -7.35
CA GLU A 105 13.79 -6.16 -7.48
C GLU A 105 13.75 -7.67 -7.52
N GLU A 106 12.89 -8.30 -6.71
CA GLU A 106 12.73 -9.75 -6.67
C GLU A 106 11.79 -10.30 -7.76
N GLY A 107 11.26 -9.45 -8.65
CA GLY A 107 10.42 -9.85 -9.79
C GLY A 107 8.97 -10.22 -9.43
N TYR A 108 8.50 -9.90 -8.23
CA TYR A 108 7.10 -10.09 -7.84
C TYR A 108 6.20 -8.94 -8.32
N LEU A 109 6.74 -7.72 -8.46
CA LEU A 109 6.04 -6.53 -8.94
C LEU A 109 6.52 -6.19 -10.35
N GLU A 110 5.59 -6.15 -11.33
CA GLU A 110 5.92 -5.82 -12.72
C GLU A 110 5.71 -4.34 -13.02
N LYS A 111 4.53 -3.79 -12.64
CA LYS A 111 4.19 -2.38 -12.82
C LYS A 111 3.64 -1.79 -11.53
N TYR A 112 4.00 -0.56 -11.27
CA TYR A 112 3.58 0.18 -10.09
C TYR A 112 3.01 1.55 -10.48
N TYR A 113 1.76 1.82 -10.09
CA TYR A 113 1.14 3.13 -10.25
C TYR A 113 0.86 3.77 -8.91
N ILE A 114 1.38 5.00 -8.71
CA ILE A 114 1.15 5.79 -7.50
C ILE A 114 0.14 6.88 -7.83
N LEU A 115 -1.05 6.82 -7.24
CA LEU A 115 -2.10 7.81 -7.43
C LEU A 115 -2.08 8.82 -6.28
N GLY A 116 -1.87 10.08 -6.60
CA GLY A 116 -1.93 11.17 -5.62
C GLY A 116 -0.62 11.43 -4.87
N LEU A 117 0.52 11.07 -5.47
CA LEU A 117 1.84 11.37 -4.95
C LEU A 117 2.00 12.88 -4.66
N HIS A 118 2.49 13.24 -3.48
CA HIS A 118 2.81 14.64 -3.16
C HIS A 118 4.23 14.99 -3.59
N LYS A 119 4.39 16.08 -4.32
CA LYS A 119 5.71 16.53 -4.85
C LYS A 119 6.73 16.78 -3.76
N ASN A 120 6.29 17.29 -2.61
CA ASN A 120 7.14 17.65 -1.48
C ASN A 120 7.57 16.47 -0.59
N TYR A 121 7.03 15.26 -0.81
CA TYR A 121 7.35 14.07 -0.01
C TYR A 121 8.39 13.17 -0.66
N THR A 122 8.80 13.49 -1.90
CA THR A 122 9.71 12.65 -2.67
C THR A 122 11.01 13.39 -2.98
N SER A 123 12.15 12.76 -2.71
CA SER A 123 13.46 13.31 -3.04
C SER A 123 13.73 13.27 -4.55
N GLY A 124 14.56 14.19 -5.05
CA GLY A 124 14.96 14.22 -6.46
C GLY A 124 15.56 12.90 -6.94
N ALA A 125 16.39 12.25 -6.12
CA ALA A 125 17.01 10.97 -6.45
C ALA A 125 15.97 9.83 -6.66
N VAL A 126 14.87 9.83 -5.90
CA VAL A 126 13.79 8.87 -6.10
C VAL A 126 13.02 9.17 -7.37
N PHE A 127 12.77 10.45 -7.68
CA PHE A 127 12.15 10.85 -8.96
C PHE A 127 13.01 10.43 -10.16
N GLU A 128 14.31 10.66 -10.13
CA GLU A 128 15.24 10.25 -11.19
C GLU A 128 15.21 8.73 -11.40
N LYS A 129 15.19 7.95 -10.30
CA LYS A 129 15.06 6.50 -10.35
C LYS A 129 13.74 6.07 -10.99
N MET A 130 12.61 6.67 -10.58
CA MET A 130 11.30 6.33 -11.15
C MET A 130 11.21 6.70 -12.63
N GLU A 131 11.75 7.87 -13.04
CA GLU A 131 11.77 8.29 -14.44
C GLU A 131 12.60 7.35 -15.31
N ALA A 132 13.74 6.87 -14.81
CA ALA A 132 14.53 5.85 -15.50
C ALA A 132 13.78 4.52 -15.67
N MET A 133 12.72 4.30 -14.88
CA MET A 133 11.86 3.10 -14.87
C MET A 133 10.43 3.38 -15.34
N LYS A 134 10.17 4.44 -16.10
CA LYS A 134 8.82 4.91 -16.49
C LYS A 134 7.95 3.87 -17.20
N GLU A 135 8.53 2.86 -17.82
CA GLU A 135 7.80 1.72 -18.41
C GLU A 135 7.21 0.79 -17.33
N LYS A 136 7.77 0.80 -16.12
CA LYS A 136 7.35 0.00 -14.97
C LYS A 136 6.69 0.81 -13.87
N ILE A 137 7.01 2.10 -13.76
CA ILE A 137 6.51 2.97 -12.69
C ILE A 137 5.91 4.23 -13.29
N GLN A 138 4.65 4.48 -12.98
CA GLN A 138 3.98 5.74 -13.30
C GLN A 138 3.27 6.29 -12.07
N TYR A 139 2.98 7.58 -12.10
CA TYR A 139 2.30 8.26 -11.01
C TYR A 139 1.49 9.44 -11.52
N SER A 140 0.53 9.88 -10.71
CA SER A 140 -0.13 11.16 -10.84
C SER A 140 0.06 11.96 -9.55
N PHE A 141 0.32 13.25 -9.68
CA PHE A 141 0.48 14.09 -8.50
C PHE A 141 -0.86 14.52 -7.91
N PHE A 142 -0.92 14.64 -6.58
CA PHE A 142 -2.06 15.26 -5.92
C PHE A 142 -2.23 16.73 -6.34
N GLU A 143 -1.13 17.43 -6.60
CA GLU A 143 -1.14 18.81 -7.11
C GLU A 143 -1.81 18.92 -8.48
N ASP A 144 -1.75 17.89 -9.33
CA ASP A 144 -2.47 17.91 -10.62
C ASP A 144 -3.99 17.90 -10.39
N TYR A 145 -4.47 17.18 -9.35
CA TYR A 145 -5.86 17.24 -8.94
C TYR A 145 -6.25 18.65 -8.43
N ILE A 146 -5.40 19.29 -7.61
CA ILE A 146 -5.63 20.65 -7.11
C ILE A 146 -5.74 21.67 -8.28
N THR A 147 -4.94 21.46 -9.33
CA THR A 147 -4.89 22.36 -10.50
C THR A 147 -5.92 22.04 -11.57
N GLY A 148 -6.80 21.07 -11.33
CA GLY A 148 -7.99 20.85 -12.15
C GLY A 148 -8.06 19.53 -12.91
N THR A 149 -7.08 18.61 -12.76
CA THR A 149 -7.23 17.26 -13.31
C THR A 149 -8.34 16.51 -12.57
N PRO A 150 -9.40 16.04 -13.24
CA PRO A 150 -10.48 15.33 -12.57
C PRO A 150 -10.00 14.03 -11.93
N PHE A 151 -10.46 13.73 -10.72
CA PHE A 151 -10.09 12.50 -10.01
C PHE A 151 -10.39 11.25 -10.85
N LYS A 152 -11.52 11.22 -11.57
CA LYS A 152 -11.87 10.14 -12.48
C LYS A 152 -10.84 9.92 -13.59
N GLN A 153 -10.23 10.97 -14.10
CA GLN A 153 -9.16 10.86 -15.10
C GLN A 153 -7.92 10.18 -14.49
N MET A 154 -7.58 10.50 -13.24
CA MET A 154 -6.47 9.85 -12.53
C MET A 154 -6.75 8.35 -12.33
N LEU A 155 -7.99 7.96 -12.02
CA LEU A 155 -8.39 6.55 -11.93
C LEU A 155 -8.21 5.83 -13.27
N GLU A 156 -8.65 6.43 -14.38
CA GLU A 156 -8.48 5.83 -15.71
C GLU A 156 -7.01 5.70 -16.12
N GLN A 157 -6.16 6.65 -15.79
CA GLN A 157 -4.71 6.55 -16.04
C GLN A 157 -4.12 5.33 -15.31
N ALA A 158 -4.40 5.19 -14.01
CA ALA A 158 -3.94 4.06 -13.20
C ALA A 158 -4.46 2.71 -13.75
N LYS A 159 -5.76 2.65 -14.12
CA LYS A 159 -6.37 1.48 -14.72
C LYS A 159 -5.68 1.08 -16.02
N ASN A 160 -5.49 2.02 -16.93
CA ASN A 160 -4.88 1.76 -18.24
C ASN A 160 -3.45 1.25 -18.10
N PHE A 161 -2.71 1.70 -17.09
CA PHE A 161 -1.34 1.28 -16.86
C PHE A 161 -1.24 -0.10 -16.18
N CYS A 162 -2.06 -0.38 -15.16
CA CYS A 162 -1.91 -1.55 -14.30
C CYS A 162 -3.02 -2.61 -14.44
N ALA A 163 -4.28 -2.22 -14.69
CA ALA A 163 -5.40 -3.14 -14.43
C ALA A 163 -5.72 -4.10 -15.59
N ASN A 164 -4.97 -4.08 -16.68
CA ASN A 164 -5.09 -5.03 -17.80
C ASN A 164 -4.49 -6.41 -17.48
N SER A 165 -3.72 -6.54 -16.42
CA SER A 165 -3.12 -7.76 -15.89
C SER A 165 -3.50 -7.92 -14.41
N PRO A 166 -3.21 -9.06 -13.75
CA PRO A 166 -3.43 -9.22 -12.32
C PRO A 166 -2.76 -8.10 -11.52
N PHE A 167 -3.50 -7.50 -10.60
CA PHE A 167 -2.98 -6.38 -9.79
C PHE A 167 -3.44 -6.43 -8.35
N GLY A 168 -2.60 -5.89 -7.46
CA GLY A 168 -2.95 -5.56 -6.08
C GLY A 168 -3.46 -4.13 -5.97
N LEU A 169 -4.40 -3.91 -5.06
CA LEU A 169 -4.94 -2.60 -4.72
C LEU A 169 -4.48 -2.21 -3.32
N GLU A 170 -3.72 -1.13 -3.22
CA GLU A 170 -3.21 -0.58 -1.96
C GLU A 170 -3.88 0.78 -1.69
N LEU A 171 -4.31 0.99 -0.47
CA LEU A 171 -4.81 2.27 0.03
C LEU A 171 -4.05 2.62 1.29
N ASP A 172 -3.18 3.61 1.20
CA ASP A 172 -2.58 4.25 2.36
C ASP A 172 -3.54 5.29 2.95
N MET A 173 -3.86 5.16 4.24
CA MET A 173 -4.74 6.11 4.91
C MET A 173 -4.10 7.49 5.10
N ASP A 174 -2.77 7.63 4.92
CA ASP A 174 -2.07 8.92 4.86
C ASP A 174 -2.54 9.79 3.67
N ALA A 175 -3.07 9.15 2.59
CA ALA A 175 -3.64 9.86 1.44
C ALA A 175 -4.94 10.60 1.75
N ILE A 176 -5.60 10.26 2.87
CA ILE A 176 -6.88 10.87 3.27
C ILE A 176 -6.63 12.02 4.23
N LYS A 177 -6.98 13.23 3.81
CA LYS A 177 -6.78 14.43 4.65
C LYS A 177 -7.42 14.28 6.03
N GLN A 178 -6.68 14.69 7.06
CA GLN A 178 -7.13 14.70 8.46
C GLN A 178 -7.58 13.33 8.99
N MET A 179 -7.11 12.24 8.38
CA MET A 179 -7.35 10.88 8.85
C MET A 179 -6.35 10.50 9.93
N GLY A 180 -6.80 9.80 10.97
CA GLY A 180 -5.90 9.20 11.96
C GLY A 180 -5.00 8.16 11.33
N SER A 181 -3.78 8.53 10.98
CA SER A 181 -2.82 7.70 10.26
C SER A 181 -1.38 7.94 10.71
N SER A 182 -0.44 7.21 10.18
CA SER A 182 0.98 7.30 10.57
C SER A 182 1.58 8.67 10.28
N ALA A 183 1.14 9.34 9.19
CA ALA A 183 1.59 10.66 8.78
C ALA A 183 0.39 11.58 8.47
N ILE A 184 -0.38 11.93 9.52
CA ILE A 184 -1.58 12.79 9.38
C ILE A 184 -1.22 14.06 8.62
N SER A 185 -1.97 14.34 7.55
CA SER A 185 -1.81 15.55 6.74
C SER A 185 -3.13 16.35 6.68
N PRO A 186 -3.07 17.69 6.70
CA PRO A 186 -4.23 18.54 6.40
C PRO A 186 -4.58 18.53 4.90
N SER A 187 -3.66 18.12 4.04
CA SER A 187 -3.79 18.06 2.58
C SER A 187 -3.85 16.61 2.11
N GLY A 188 -4.76 16.30 1.21
CA GLY A 188 -4.98 14.96 0.68
C GLY A 188 -6.39 14.80 0.12
N PHE A 189 -6.71 13.62 -0.34
CA PHE A 189 -8.04 13.30 -0.83
C PHE A 189 -9.07 13.25 0.31
N SER A 190 -10.34 13.42 -0.03
CA SER A 190 -11.42 13.15 0.91
C SER A 190 -11.64 11.65 1.09
N LEU A 191 -12.29 11.28 2.20
CA LEU A 191 -12.73 9.89 2.39
C LEU A 191 -13.66 9.42 1.25
N GLN A 192 -14.49 10.32 0.68
CA GLN A 192 -15.36 10.00 -0.44
C GLN A 192 -14.57 9.59 -1.69
N GLN A 193 -13.46 10.28 -1.97
CA GLN A 193 -12.58 9.92 -3.10
C GLN A 193 -11.84 8.59 -2.84
N ALA A 194 -11.39 8.34 -1.61
CA ALA A 194 -10.83 7.04 -1.23
C ALA A 194 -11.85 5.90 -1.40
N ARG A 195 -13.13 6.13 -1.05
CA ARG A 195 -14.23 5.20 -1.28
C ARG A 195 -14.50 4.98 -2.79
N GLU A 196 -14.49 6.06 -3.58
CA GLU A 196 -14.61 5.96 -5.04
C GLU A 196 -13.47 5.13 -5.63
N TYR A 197 -12.22 5.37 -5.20
CA TYR A 197 -11.04 4.60 -5.60
C TYR A 197 -11.21 3.11 -5.31
N VAL A 198 -11.53 2.75 -4.08
CA VAL A 198 -11.70 1.36 -3.67
C VAL A 198 -12.86 0.70 -4.43
N SER A 199 -14.02 1.38 -4.52
CA SER A 199 -15.19 0.87 -5.24
C SER A 199 -14.91 0.67 -6.74
N TYR A 200 -14.13 1.56 -7.35
CA TYR A 200 -13.78 1.48 -8.76
C TYR A 200 -12.87 0.28 -9.08
N PHE A 201 -11.77 0.12 -8.35
CA PHE A 201 -10.77 -0.90 -8.66
C PHE A 201 -11.12 -2.29 -8.12
N SER A 202 -11.76 -2.40 -6.95
CA SER A 202 -12.08 -3.70 -6.35
C SER A 202 -13.02 -4.56 -7.18
N LYS A 203 -13.80 -3.93 -8.08
CA LYS A 203 -14.77 -4.61 -8.99
C LYS A 203 -14.14 -5.11 -10.28
N LEU A 204 -12.89 -4.74 -10.56
CA LEU A 204 -12.21 -5.20 -11.76
C LEU A 204 -11.76 -6.67 -11.58
N LYS A 205 -12.04 -7.50 -12.59
CA LYS A 205 -11.78 -8.95 -12.53
C LYS A 205 -10.34 -9.35 -12.24
N ASN A 206 -9.38 -8.46 -12.54
CA ASN A 206 -7.96 -8.71 -12.36
C ASN A 206 -7.44 -8.29 -10.96
N CYS A 207 -8.28 -7.73 -10.08
CA CYS A 207 -7.92 -7.39 -8.71
C CYS A 207 -7.68 -8.67 -7.90
N GLN A 208 -6.48 -8.83 -7.34
CA GLN A 208 -6.05 -10.05 -6.65
C GLN A 208 -6.11 -9.91 -5.12
N TYR A 209 -5.90 -8.73 -4.60
CA TYR A 209 -6.02 -8.40 -3.18
C TYR A 209 -6.32 -6.92 -2.99
N ILE A 210 -6.78 -6.56 -1.80
CA ILE A 210 -7.03 -5.18 -1.40
C ILE A 210 -6.42 -4.98 -0.02
N HIS A 211 -5.58 -3.96 0.12
CA HIS A 211 -4.93 -3.62 1.39
C HIS A 211 -5.26 -2.19 1.80
N ILE A 212 -5.68 -2.00 3.04
CA ILE A 212 -5.93 -0.69 3.67
C ILE A 212 -4.94 -0.59 4.84
N CYS A 213 -3.96 0.28 4.74
CA CYS A 213 -2.83 0.38 5.67
C CYS A 213 -2.68 1.75 6.33
N GLU A 214 -1.69 1.87 7.21
CA GLU A 214 -1.26 3.08 7.93
C GLU A 214 -2.33 3.72 8.83
N GLY A 215 -3.52 3.14 8.95
CA GLY A 215 -4.53 3.62 9.89
C GLY A 215 -4.06 3.52 11.34
N ALA A 216 -4.07 4.65 12.07
CA ALA A 216 -3.58 4.76 13.43
C ALA A 216 -4.66 5.29 14.39
N PRO A 217 -5.49 4.41 14.99
CA PRO A 217 -6.57 4.85 15.89
C PRO A 217 -6.09 5.71 17.06
N ALA A 218 -4.86 5.50 17.54
CA ALA A 218 -4.26 6.33 18.59
C ALA A 218 -3.97 7.78 18.17
N ARG A 219 -4.03 8.08 16.87
CA ARG A 219 -3.79 9.40 16.29
C ARG A 219 -5.02 10.01 15.65
N GLU A 220 -6.19 9.41 15.80
CA GLU A 220 -7.41 9.93 15.20
C GLU A 220 -7.85 11.27 15.82
N LEU A 221 -8.37 12.17 14.99
CA LEU A 221 -8.83 13.48 15.40
C LEU A 221 -10.24 13.46 16.00
N HIS A 222 -11.03 12.44 15.66
CA HIS A 222 -12.39 12.24 16.13
C HIS A 222 -12.60 10.79 16.54
N TYR A 223 -13.31 10.59 17.62
CA TYR A 223 -13.59 9.28 18.18
C TYR A 223 -14.10 8.26 17.14
N ASN A 224 -13.47 7.10 17.07
CA ASN A 224 -13.76 6.03 16.11
C ASN A 224 -13.65 6.43 14.62
N GLN A 225 -12.93 7.48 14.28
CA GLN A 225 -12.78 7.95 12.90
C GLN A 225 -12.17 6.88 11.99
N VAL A 226 -11.07 6.29 12.40
CA VAL A 226 -10.34 5.26 11.65
C VAL A 226 -11.20 4.01 11.45
N ALA A 227 -11.80 3.51 12.53
CA ALA A 227 -12.66 2.33 12.48
C ALA A 227 -13.87 2.52 11.56
N LYS A 228 -14.53 3.69 11.61
CA LYS A 228 -15.63 4.01 10.71
C LYS A 228 -15.21 4.16 9.27
N ALA A 229 -14.06 4.81 9.00
CA ALA A 229 -13.53 4.94 7.65
C ALA A 229 -13.25 3.56 7.03
N ILE A 230 -12.55 2.68 7.76
CA ILE A 230 -12.29 1.30 7.32
C ILE A 230 -13.59 0.53 7.08
N SER A 231 -14.59 0.69 7.96
CA SER A 231 -15.90 0.05 7.78
C SER A 231 -16.58 0.45 6.47
N TYR A 232 -16.54 1.74 6.10
CA TYR A 232 -17.07 2.20 4.81
C TYR A 232 -16.27 1.62 3.64
N LEU A 233 -14.94 1.67 3.69
CA LEU A 233 -14.07 1.15 2.63
C LEU A 233 -14.29 -0.35 2.40
N VAL A 234 -14.37 -1.14 3.46
CA VAL A 234 -14.67 -2.58 3.37
C VAL A 234 -16.08 -2.81 2.82
N SER A 235 -17.07 -2.02 3.25
CA SER A 235 -18.43 -2.12 2.70
C SER A 235 -18.46 -1.84 1.20
N ASP A 236 -17.69 -0.86 0.71
CA ASP A 236 -17.60 -0.54 -0.71
C ASP A 236 -16.93 -1.66 -1.54
N VAL A 237 -15.97 -2.40 -0.94
CA VAL A 237 -15.35 -3.59 -1.54
C VAL A 237 -16.35 -4.72 -1.71
N ILE A 238 -17.13 -5.01 -0.68
CA ILE A 238 -18.03 -6.18 -0.66
C ILE A 238 -19.41 -5.91 -1.26
N SER A 239 -19.79 -4.64 -1.43
CA SER A 239 -21.07 -4.27 -2.03
C SER A 239 -21.09 -4.67 -3.50
N LYS A 240 -22.03 -5.52 -3.85
CA LYS A 240 -22.33 -5.79 -5.26
C LYS A 240 -22.88 -4.50 -5.89
N ALA A 241 -22.37 -4.15 -7.06
CA ALA A 241 -22.93 -3.06 -7.86
C ALA A 241 -24.36 -3.40 -8.28
#